data_a5443ce696609c8a677c9b5465c8fe3c
#
_entry.id   a5443ce696609c8a677c9b5465c8fe3c
#
_cell.length_a   1.000
_cell.length_b   1.000
_cell.length_c   1.000
_cell.angle_alpha   90.00
_cell.angle_beta   90.00
_cell.angle_gamma   90.00
#
_symmetry.space_group_name_H-M   'P 1'
#
loop_
_entity.id
_entity.type
_entity.pdbx_description
1 polymer ?
#
loop_
_entity_poly.entity_id
_entity_poly.type
_entity_poly.pdbx_seq_one_letter_code
_entity_poly.pdbx_strand_id
1 'polypeptide(L)'
;MLMRSFRYWLCGLSLTIASGAALAGFVPEQAGVEVLDDHRGQHWFWIWGSNAPSMVDGRAYLFDDNGRNLGLLSTGTWSNGLVMSQQRDELYATEIYFSRGVRGTRSDVVSVYDARTLSPKHEIPIPAKRMSALISTGLSVLSDDERFLLVLNFTPAQSISIVDLQQRRFVEEVPIPGCASIYPAGPRDFYAICGNGGFFHLRLDEQGHVASQERTAPLFDPLQDLLLTTGMRRGDEWFFVSQKNRAYSLRMNAQGVALQQQWSLVSDAERADGWGIAGNHGTALHADSGRLFVLMHKDQPENYQKPGTEVWVYDIRSQQRLARIELKEQSTAIGVSQGQHPRLYSLDWLVPMPKLFTLWVYLTGGDAGLAPLLRQGINLYDADTGQHLRSIGDIPLGFMNVVMPW
;
A
#
# COMPACT_ATOMS: atom_id res chain seq x y z
N MET A 1 53.92 73.63 13.28
CA MET A 1 53.32 74.66 14.13
C MET A 1 52.13 74.04 14.85
N LEU A 2 52.27 73.97 16.19
CA LEU A 2 51.30 73.68 17.25
C LEU A 2 50.45 72.42 17.16
N MET A 3 50.90 71.40 17.82
CA MET A 3 50.50 70.62 19.00
C MET A 3 49.21 71.11 19.66
N ARG A 4 48.29 70.16 19.85
CA ARG A 4 47.49 70.03 21.10
C ARG A 4 47.06 68.59 21.32
N SER A 5 47.60 68.02 22.38
CA SER A 5 47.31 66.77 23.00
C SER A 5 45.91 66.76 23.64
N PHE A 6 45.14 65.62 23.44
CA PHE A 6 43.95 65.35 24.24
C PHE A 6 44.12 64.02 24.90
N ARG A 7 44.25 64.06 26.24
CA ARG A 7 44.26 62.90 27.13
C ARG A 7 42.80 62.41 27.31
N TYR A 8 42.56 61.18 26.96
CA TYR A 8 41.34 60.51 27.40
C TYR A 8 41.65 59.55 28.53
N TRP A 9 41.01 59.77 29.64
CA TRP A 9 40.91 58.88 30.75
C TRP A 9 40.00 57.70 30.37
N LEU A 10 40.50 56.46 30.36
CA LEU A 10 39.72 55.23 30.30
C LEU A 10 39.49 54.72 31.74
N CYS A 11 38.27 54.93 32.23
CA CYS A 11 37.78 54.21 33.40
C CYS A 11 37.52 52.74 33.00
N GLY A 12 38.34 51.85 33.48
CA GLY A 12 38.14 50.40 33.37
C GLY A 12 36.99 49.93 34.30
N LEU A 13 35.89 49.59 33.66
CA LEU A 13 34.80 48.85 34.34
C LEU A 13 35.01 47.34 34.10
N SER A 14 35.61 46.66 35.07
CA SER A 14 35.76 45.22 35.03
C SER A 14 34.41 44.55 35.32
N LEU A 15 33.74 44.13 34.27
CA LEU A 15 32.55 43.25 34.39
C LEU A 15 33.02 41.81 34.58
N THR A 16 33.02 41.33 35.79
CA THR A 16 33.17 39.90 36.11
C THR A 16 31.87 39.20 35.71
N ILE A 17 31.85 38.59 34.55
CA ILE A 17 30.80 37.64 34.17
C ILE A 17 31.08 36.34 34.94
N ALA A 18 30.32 36.11 35.99
CA ALA A 18 30.26 34.83 36.63
C ALA A 18 29.52 33.84 35.68
N SER A 19 30.32 33.10 34.91
CA SER A 19 29.80 31.97 34.12
C SER A 19 29.42 30.86 35.09
N GLY A 20 28.17 30.89 35.56
CA GLY A 20 27.53 29.74 36.17
C GLY A 20 27.40 28.66 35.10
N ALA A 21 28.34 27.73 35.01
CA ALA A 21 28.18 26.51 34.26
C ALA A 21 27.04 25.72 34.94
N ALA A 22 25.82 25.87 34.43
CA ALA A 22 24.77 24.93 34.73
C ALA A 22 25.23 23.61 34.08
N LEU A 23 25.79 22.72 34.89
CA LEU A 23 25.95 21.31 34.57
C LEU A 23 24.53 20.75 34.47
N ALA A 24 23.87 20.96 33.35
CA ALA A 24 22.69 20.15 33.00
C ALA A 24 23.23 18.71 32.87
N GLY A 25 23.07 17.94 33.94
CA GLY A 25 23.41 16.53 33.91
C GLY A 25 22.64 15.89 32.73
N PHE A 26 23.37 15.28 31.81
CA PHE A 26 22.75 14.47 30.76
C PHE A 26 21.92 13.38 31.45
N VAL A 27 20.63 13.50 31.36
CA VAL A 27 19.69 12.43 31.74
C VAL A 27 19.45 11.61 30.47
N PRO A 28 19.94 10.35 30.43
CA PRO A 28 19.66 9.51 29.28
C PRO A 28 18.14 9.42 29.04
N GLU A 29 17.73 9.60 27.81
CA GLU A 29 16.35 9.39 27.42
C GLU A 29 15.96 7.95 27.72
N GLN A 30 14.91 7.76 28.49
CA GLN A 30 14.36 6.44 28.76
C GLN A 30 13.43 6.07 27.63
N ALA A 31 13.66 4.90 27.01
CA ALA A 31 12.74 4.37 26.02
C ALA A 31 11.37 4.18 26.66
N GLY A 32 10.40 4.93 26.17
CA GLY A 32 9.00 4.79 26.54
C GLY A 32 8.25 3.98 25.48
N VAL A 33 7.15 3.38 25.87
CA VAL A 33 6.18 2.79 24.93
C VAL A 33 4.97 3.69 24.92
N GLU A 34 4.70 4.31 23.76
CA GLU A 34 3.42 4.97 23.53
C GLU A 34 2.38 3.94 23.10
N VAL A 35 1.17 4.12 23.59
CA VAL A 35 0.03 3.28 23.22
C VAL A 35 -0.89 4.12 22.37
N LEU A 36 -1.09 3.71 21.13
CA LEU A 36 -2.01 4.35 20.20
C LEU A 36 -3.45 4.23 20.71
N ASP A 37 -4.27 5.20 20.38
CA ASP A 37 -5.71 5.14 20.60
C ASP A 37 -6.34 4.01 19.76
N ASP A 38 -7.62 3.74 20.00
CA ASP A 38 -8.36 2.80 19.15
C ASP A 38 -8.50 3.41 17.74
N HIS A 39 -8.09 2.65 16.72
CA HIS A 39 -8.18 3.07 15.33
C HIS A 39 -9.62 3.11 14.80
N ARG A 40 -10.54 2.38 15.43
CA ARG A 40 -11.94 2.26 15.00
C ARG A 40 -12.63 3.60 15.00
N GLY A 41 -13.17 3.99 13.85
CA GLY A 41 -13.79 5.30 13.66
C GLY A 41 -12.83 6.46 13.44
N GLN A 42 -11.51 6.19 13.38
CA GLN A 42 -10.49 7.15 12.97
C GLN A 42 -10.26 7.06 11.45
N HIS A 43 -9.73 8.12 10.86
CA HIS A 43 -9.29 8.11 9.46
C HIS A 43 -7.77 7.88 9.39
N TRP A 44 -7.29 6.82 10.03
CA TRP A 44 -5.89 6.43 9.95
C TRP A 44 -5.63 5.63 8.70
N PHE A 45 -4.42 5.71 8.19
CA PHE A 45 -4.03 4.97 7.00
C PHE A 45 -2.56 4.58 7.03
N TRP A 46 -2.29 3.42 6.47
CA TRP A 46 -0.95 2.92 6.24
C TRP A 46 -0.47 3.28 4.85
N ILE A 47 0.80 3.65 4.76
CA ILE A 47 1.55 3.67 3.51
C ILE A 47 2.67 2.67 3.68
N TRP A 48 2.69 1.65 2.86
CA TRP A 48 3.72 0.63 2.94
C TRP A 48 4.31 0.30 1.59
N GLY A 49 5.59 -0.08 1.61
CA GLY A 49 6.35 -0.33 0.41
C GLY A 49 7.78 -0.74 0.69
N SER A 50 8.54 -0.89 -0.39
CA SER A 50 9.98 -1.14 -0.33
C SER A 50 10.73 0.05 -0.90
N ASN A 51 11.91 0.31 -0.35
CA ASN A 51 12.79 1.34 -0.87
C ASN A 51 13.39 0.88 -2.21
N ALA A 52 12.86 1.40 -3.31
CA ALA A 52 13.42 1.18 -4.63
C ALA A 52 14.64 2.09 -4.88
N PRO A 53 15.64 1.65 -5.65
CA PRO A 53 15.71 0.39 -6.38
C PRO A 53 16.27 -0.79 -5.57
N SER A 54 16.73 -0.56 -4.34
CA SER A 54 17.48 -1.59 -3.58
C SER A 54 16.59 -2.74 -3.08
N MET A 55 15.31 -2.49 -2.81
CA MET A 55 14.34 -3.45 -2.29
C MET A 55 14.75 -4.15 -0.97
N VAL A 56 15.72 -3.59 -0.26
CA VAL A 56 16.32 -4.21 0.94
C VAL A 56 15.73 -3.69 2.25
N ASP A 57 14.91 -2.65 2.18
CA ASP A 57 14.34 -1.97 3.35
C ASP A 57 12.84 -1.73 3.11
N GLY A 58 12.04 -2.68 3.55
CA GLY A 58 10.59 -2.57 3.55
C GLY A 58 10.11 -1.77 4.75
N ARG A 59 9.17 -0.85 4.55
CA ARG A 59 8.61 -0.01 5.60
C ARG A 59 7.12 0.19 5.46
N ALA A 60 6.46 0.34 6.60
CA ALA A 60 5.07 0.75 6.68
C ALA A 60 4.94 1.90 7.68
N TYR A 61 4.40 3.02 7.23
CA TYR A 61 4.16 4.21 8.04
C TYR A 61 2.68 4.36 8.30
N LEU A 62 2.32 4.63 9.55
CA LEU A 62 0.96 4.92 9.97
C LEU A 62 0.79 6.44 10.13
N PHE A 63 -0.24 6.98 9.49
CA PHE A 63 -0.61 8.39 9.62
C PHE A 63 -2.06 8.55 10.05
N ASP A 64 -2.35 9.66 10.73
CA ASP A 64 -3.72 10.16 10.87
C ASP A 64 -4.09 11.11 9.70
N ASP A 65 -5.35 11.50 9.60
CA ASP A 65 -5.83 12.44 8.58
C ASP A 65 -5.34 13.89 8.79
N ASN A 66 -4.70 14.19 9.92
CA ASN A 66 -4.00 15.45 10.17
C ASN A 66 -2.55 15.44 9.64
N GLY A 67 -2.05 14.28 9.18
CA GLY A 67 -0.71 14.10 8.69
C GLY A 67 0.33 13.85 9.77
N ARG A 68 -0.10 13.55 10.99
CA ARG A 68 0.81 13.14 12.05
C ARG A 68 1.23 11.70 11.80
N ASN A 69 2.53 11.47 11.78
CA ASN A 69 3.09 10.11 11.78
C ASN A 69 2.85 9.50 13.15
N LEU A 70 2.05 8.45 13.22
CA LEU A 70 1.71 7.72 14.43
C LEU A 70 2.66 6.56 14.71
N GLY A 71 3.38 6.10 13.70
CA GLY A 71 4.34 5.02 13.88
C GLY A 71 4.91 4.44 12.60
N LEU A 72 5.85 3.52 12.78
CA LEU A 72 6.62 2.89 11.72
C LEU A 72 6.83 1.42 12.03
N LEU A 73 6.61 0.56 11.04
CA LEU A 73 7.09 -0.83 11.04
C LEU A 73 8.22 -0.99 10.02
N SER A 74 9.28 -1.69 10.42
CA SER A 74 10.31 -2.18 9.51
C SER A 74 9.91 -3.60 9.09
N THR A 75 9.66 -3.81 7.80
CA THR A 75 9.03 -5.02 7.27
C THR A 75 9.98 -5.92 6.47
N GLY A 76 11.28 -5.84 6.77
CA GLY A 76 12.30 -6.70 6.18
C GLY A 76 12.64 -6.38 4.73
N THR A 77 13.11 -7.38 3.99
CA THR A 77 13.61 -7.25 2.61
C THR A 77 12.52 -7.62 1.60
N TRP A 78 12.50 -6.98 0.43
CA TRP A 78 11.55 -7.17 -0.65
C TRP A 78 10.14 -6.66 -0.33
N SER A 79 9.24 -6.89 -1.28
CA SER A 79 7.84 -6.51 -1.10
C SER A 79 7.12 -7.43 -0.14
N ASN A 80 6.49 -6.85 0.82
CA ASN A 80 5.83 -7.54 1.91
C ASN A 80 4.32 -7.39 1.79
N GLY A 81 3.59 -8.30 2.40
CA GLY A 81 2.17 -8.12 2.65
C GLY A 81 2.00 -7.55 4.06
N LEU A 82 1.30 -6.44 4.18
CA LEU A 82 0.80 -5.96 5.47
C LEU A 82 -0.70 -6.21 5.50
N VAL A 83 -1.17 -6.87 6.54
CA VAL A 83 -2.59 -7.19 6.72
C VAL A 83 -3.01 -6.79 8.12
N MET A 84 -4.13 -6.10 8.22
CA MET A 84 -4.68 -5.61 9.48
C MET A 84 -5.86 -6.48 9.90
N SER A 85 -5.85 -6.93 11.14
CA SER A 85 -7.02 -7.55 11.74
C SER A 85 -8.08 -6.50 12.04
N GLN A 86 -9.33 -6.81 11.75
CA GLN A 86 -10.48 -6.01 12.16
C GLN A 86 -11.08 -6.49 13.48
N GLN A 87 -10.76 -7.73 13.88
CA GLN A 87 -11.31 -8.38 15.07
C GLN A 87 -10.34 -8.38 16.24
N ARG A 88 -9.04 -8.30 15.97
CA ARG A 88 -7.96 -8.35 16.97
C ARG A 88 -7.12 -7.10 16.88
N ASP A 89 -6.52 -6.68 17.97
CA ASP A 89 -5.54 -5.60 17.97
C ASP A 89 -4.16 -6.15 17.50
N GLU A 90 -4.13 -6.66 16.24
CA GLU A 90 -2.95 -7.28 15.63
C GLU A 90 -2.78 -6.85 14.17
N LEU A 91 -1.51 -6.72 13.77
CA LEU A 91 -1.08 -6.54 12.40
C LEU A 91 -0.22 -7.73 12.01
N TYR A 92 -0.31 -8.17 10.77
CA TYR A 92 0.48 -9.28 10.24
C TYR A 92 1.32 -8.78 9.07
N ALA A 93 2.63 -8.84 9.21
CA ALA A 93 3.56 -8.53 8.13
C ALA A 93 4.25 -9.82 7.67
N THR A 94 4.26 -10.05 6.36
CA THR A 94 4.99 -11.18 5.78
C THR A 94 6.38 -10.70 5.35
N GLU A 95 7.43 -11.21 5.97
CA GLU A 95 8.75 -10.63 5.96
C GLU A 95 9.83 -11.62 5.54
N ILE A 96 10.90 -11.08 4.95
CA ILE A 96 12.09 -11.83 4.55
C ILE A 96 13.30 -11.20 5.23
N TYR A 97 14.05 -11.99 5.96
CA TYR A 97 15.29 -11.58 6.60
C TYR A 97 16.48 -12.39 6.11
N PHE A 98 17.65 -11.77 6.13
CA PHE A 98 18.93 -12.44 5.92
C PHE A 98 19.85 -12.17 7.11
N SER A 99 20.59 -13.18 7.54
CA SER A 99 21.44 -13.10 8.76
C SER A 99 22.56 -12.05 8.68
N ARG A 100 22.84 -11.50 7.49
CA ARG A 100 23.88 -10.49 7.23
C ARG A 100 23.33 -9.35 6.36
N GLY A 101 22.20 -8.77 6.70
CA GLY A 101 21.53 -7.72 5.95
C GLY A 101 20.87 -8.27 4.68
N VAL A 102 21.56 -8.29 3.55
CA VAL A 102 21.04 -8.74 2.24
C VAL A 102 21.57 -10.11 1.80
N ARG A 103 22.28 -10.83 2.65
CA ARG A 103 22.90 -12.13 2.37
C ARG A 103 23.00 -13.01 3.61
N GLY A 104 23.41 -14.27 3.41
CA GLY A 104 23.53 -15.25 4.48
C GLY A 104 22.33 -16.18 4.53
N THR A 105 22.02 -16.71 5.71
CA THR A 105 20.85 -17.56 5.91
C THR A 105 19.59 -16.74 5.79
N ARG A 106 18.66 -17.18 4.95
CA ARG A 106 17.36 -16.57 4.75
C ARG A 106 16.34 -17.15 5.71
N SER A 107 15.47 -16.29 6.24
CA SER A 107 14.29 -16.64 7.03
C SER A 107 13.09 -15.88 6.50
N ASP A 108 12.02 -16.59 6.18
CA ASP A 108 10.73 -16.02 5.84
C ASP A 108 9.78 -16.25 7.01
N VAL A 109 9.11 -15.19 7.44
CA VAL A 109 8.24 -15.22 8.62
C VAL A 109 6.96 -14.43 8.37
N VAL A 110 5.93 -14.76 9.13
CA VAL A 110 4.81 -13.87 9.41
C VAL A 110 5.05 -13.26 10.78
N SER A 111 5.37 -11.98 10.82
CA SER A 111 5.50 -11.23 12.05
C SER A 111 4.14 -10.74 12.51
N VAL A 112 3.85 -10.96 13.78
CA VAL A 112 2.63 -10.50 14.44
C VAL A 112 3.00 -9.30 15.30
N TYR A 113 2.42 -8.15 15.00
CA TYR A 113 2.61 -6.93 15.77
C TYR A 113 1.37 -6.61 16.59
N ASP A 114 1.58 -6.01 17.73
CA ASP A 114 0.51 -5.37 18.49
C ASP A 114 0.09 -4.08 17.76
N ALA A 115 -1.18 -3.93 17.45
CA ALA A 115 -1.68 -2.81 16.66
C ALA A 115 -1.67 -1.48 17.40
N ARG A 116 -1.59 -1.50 18.73
CA ARG A 116 -1.60 -0.29 19.56
C ARG A 116 -0.19 0.18 19.94
N THR A 117 0.75 -0.73 20.12
CA THR A 117 2.14 -0.38 20.47
C THR A 117 3.11 -0.51 19.31
N LEU A 118 2.66 -1.09 18.19
CA LEU A 118 3.45 -1.43 17.00
C LEU A 118 4.68 -2.30 17.33
N SER A 119 4.64 -2.97 18.47
CA SER A 119 5.71 -3.85 18.93
C SER A 119 5.52 -5.27 18.43
N PRO A 120 6.58 -5.99 18.03
CA PRO A 120 6.47 -7.38 17.63
C PRO A 120 6.05 -8.25 18.83
N LYS A 121 5.03 -9.09 18.63
CA LYS A 121 4.49 -10.04 19.61
C LYS A 121 4.98 -11.45 19.37
N HIS A 122 5.06 -11.83 18.08
CA HIS A 122 5.37 -13.20 17.69
C HIS A 122 5.87 -13.26 16.25
N GLU A 123 6.68 -14.26 15.92
CA GLU A 123 7.08 -14.62 14.56
C GLU A 123 6.65 -16.05 14.26
N ILE A 124 6.04 -16.27 13.11
CA ILE A 124 5.63 -17.59 12.63
C ILE A 124 6.50 -17.93 11.42
N PRO A 125 7.46 -18.86 11.54
CA PRO A 125 8.27 -19.28 10.40
C PRO A 125 7.42 -19.89 9.28
N ILE A 126 7.71 -19.50 8.05
CA ILE A 126 7.11 -20.07 6.82
C ILE A 126 8.21 -20.52 5.87
N PRO A 127 7.91 -21.36 4.86
CA PRO A 127 8.89 -21.77 3.86
C PRO A 127 9.52 -20.58 3.14
N ALA A 128 10.83 -20.59 2.93
CA ALA A 128 11.61 -19.53 2.31
C ALA A 128 11.42 -19.51 0.77
N LYS A 129 10.21 -19.22 0.32
CA LYS A 129 9.77 -19.24 -1.08
C LYS A 129 9.15 -17.93 -1.56
N ARG A 130 8.89 -17.04 -0.64
CA ARG A 130 8.25 -15.79 -0.92
C ARG A 130 9.25 -14.81 -1.53
N MET A 131 9.07 -14.42 -2.78
CA MET A 131 9.90 -13.43 -3.44
C MET A 131 9.09 -12.71 -4.51
N SER A 132 8.73 -11.46 -4.24
CA SER A 132 8.04 -10.57 -5.17
C SER A 132 8.70 -9.20 -5.15
N ALA A 133 8.91 -8.63 -6.34
CA ALA A 133 9.34 -7.24 -6.48
C ALA A 133 8.12 -6.27 -6.56
N LEU A 134 6.92 -6.81 -6.71
CA LEU A 134 5.70 -6.04 -6.83
C LEU A 134 4.94 -6.06 -5.50
N ILE A 135 4.51 -4.89 -5.06
CA ILE A 135 3.66 -4.73 -3.90
C ILE A 135 2.21 -4.85 -4.36
N SER A 136 1.41 -5.68 -3.68
CA SER A 136 -0.01 -5.85 -3.97
C SER A 136 -0.75 -6.29 -2.72
N THR A 137 -1.99 -5.89 -2.59
CA THR A 137 -2.87 -6.30 -1.48
C THR A 137 -3.20 -7.79 -1.49
N GLY A 138 -3.17 -8.43 -2.67
CA GLY A 138 -3.42 -9.87 -2.82
C GLY A 138 -2.22 -10.79 -2.52
N LEU A 139 -1.10 -10.26 -1.98
CA LEU A 139 0.06 -11.07 -1.60
C LEU A 139 -0.13 -11.79 -0.28
N SER A 140 -0.94 -11.25 0.62
CA SER A 140 -1.28 -11.84 1.90
C SER A 140 -2.70 -11.46 2.25
N VAL A 141 -3.54 -12.42 2.61
CA VAL A 141 -4.95 -12.19 2.91
C VAL A 141 -5.41 -13.01 4.11
N LEU A 142 -6.33 -12.46 4.88
CA LEU A 142 -7.01 -13.17 5.97
C LEU A 142 -8.24 -13.92 5.45
N SER A 143 -8.57 -15.05 6.08
CA SER A 143 -9.90 -15.63 5.98
C SER A 143 -10.94 -14.71 6.63
N ASP A 144 -12.23 -14.85 6.27
CA ASP A 144 -13.29 -13.96 6.78
C ASP A 144 -13.47 -14.03 8.30
N ASP A 145 -13.11 -15.16 8.93
CA ASP A 145 -13.06 -15.32 10.39
C ASP A 145 -11.69 -14.96 10.99
N GLU A 146 -10.78 -14.47 10.16
CA GLU A 146 -9.40 -14.10 10.51
C GLU A 146 -8.58 -15.22 11.17
N ARG A 147 -9.00 -16.47 11.06
CA ARG A 147 -8.27 -17.59 11.64
C ARG A 147 -7.03 -17.94 10.82
N PHE A 148 -7.13 -17.88 9.50
CA PHE A 148 -6.04 -18.22 8.60
C PHE A 148 -5.52 -17.01 7.85
N LEU A 149 -4.19 -16.95 7.72
CA LEU A 149 -3.50 -16.04 6.81
C LEU A 149 -2.90 -16.86 5.67
N LEU A 150 -3.24 -16.50 4.44
CA LEU A 150 -2.70 -17.07 3.24
C LEU A 150 -1.65 -16.13 2.65
N VAL A 151 -0.47 -16.67 2.36
CA VAL A 151 0.69 -15.93 1.87
C VAL A 151 1.09 -16.44 0.50
N LEU A 152 1.11 -15.57 -0.51
CA LEU A 152 1.52 -15.92 -1.86
C LEU A 152 3.04 -16.03 -1.96
N ASN A 153 3.51 -17.13 -2.54
CA ASN A 153 4.91 -17.39 -2.85
C ASN A 153 5.14 -17.37 -4.36
N PHE A 154 6.31 -16.89 -4.78
CA PHE A 154 6.68 -16.79 -6.20
C PHE A 154 7.80 -17.73 -6.61
N THR A 155 8.65 -18.18 -5.69
CA THR A 155 9.85 -18.96 -5.99
C THR A 155 9.84 -20.33 -5.31
N PRO A 156 10.32 -21.41 -5.96
CA PRO A 156 10.72 -21.50 -7.38
C PRO A 156 9.53 -21.54 -8.34
N ALA A 157 8.31 -21.69 -7.82
CA ALA A 157 7.03 -21.65 -8.52
C ALA A 157 5.97 -21.04 -7.59
N GLN A 158 4.86 -20.57 -8.17
CA GLN A 158 3.76 -20.00 -7.40
C GLN A 158 3.14 -21.04 -6.47
N SER A 159 3.01 -20.68 -5.22
CA SER A 159 2.32 -21.46 -4.19
C SER A 159 1.69 -20.53 -3.14
N ILE A 160 0.85 -21.09 -2.29
CA ILE A 160 0.26 -20.41 -1.14
C ILE A 160 0.76 -21.11 0.14
N SER A 161 1.35 -20.36 1.07
CA SER A 161 1.59 -20.81 2.43
C SER A 161 0.38 -20.49 3.30
N ILE A 162 -0.14 -21.48 4.01
CA ILE A 162 -1.28 -21.37 4.91
C ILE A 162 -0.75 -21.29 6.35
N VAL A 163 -1.17 -20.27 7.08
CA VAL A 163 -0.77 -20.00 8.47
C VAL A 163 -2.01 -19.96 9.36
N ASP A 164 -2.04 -20.79 10.39
CA ASP A 164 -3.06 -20.74 11.44
C ASP A 164 -2.62 -19.68 12.47
N LEU A 165 -3.32 -18.55 12.50
CA LEU A 165 -3.03 -17.43 13.39
C LEU A 165 -3.45 -17.70 14.84
N GLN A 166 -4.41 -18.59 15.06
CA GLN A 166 -4.82 -18.98 16.42
C GLN A 166 -3.77 -19.88 17.07
N GLN A 167 -3.21 -20.82 16.29
CA GLN A 167 -2.18 -21.75 16.76
C GLN A 167 -0.76 -21.22 16.56
N ARG A 168 -0.60 -20.05 15.90
CA ARG A 168 0.68 -19.42 15.60
C ARG A 168 1.66 -20.36 14.89
N ARG A 169 1.19 -21.06 13.86
CA ARG A 169 2.01 -22.01 13.12
C ARG A 169 1.72 -22.01 11.62
N PHE A 170 2.74 -22.33 10.85
CA PHE A 170 2.59 -22.75 9.47
C PHE A 170 1.83 -24.09 9.42
N VAL A 171 0.88 -24.22 8.51
CA VAL A 171 0.07 -25.42 8.32
C VAL A 171 0.54 -26.22 7.14
N GLU A 172 0.46 -25.63 5.94
CA GLU A 172 0.65 -26.32 4.68
C GLU A 172 1.03 -25.36 3.55
N GLU A 173 1.66 -25.88 2.50
CA GLU A 173 1.93 -25.14 1.26
C GLU A 173 1.16 -25.78 0.10
N VAL A 174 0.45 -24.96 -0.67
CA VAL A 174 -0.37 -25.39 -1.81
C VAL A 174 0.22 -24.83 -3.11
N PRO A 175 0.70 -25.68 -4.05
CA PRO A 175 1.14 -25.23 -5.36
C PRO A 175 -0.02 -24.64 -6.20
N ILE A 176 0.18 -23.46 -6.78
CA ILE A 176 -0.78 -22.79 -7.68
C ILE A 176 -0.15 -22.32 -8.98
N PRO A 177 0.57 -23.19 -9.73
CA PRO A 177 1.37 -22.76 -10.89
C PRO A 177 0.51 -22.01 -11.91
N GLY A 178 0.99 -20.83 -12.35
CA GLY A 178 0.30 -19.96 -13.31
C GLY A 178 -0.86 -19.15 -12.74
N CYS A 179 -1.04 -19.12 -11.41
CA CYS A 179 -2.02 -18.26 -10.75
C CYS A 179 -1.32 -17.30 -9.77
N ALA A 180 -1.95 -16.16 -9.51
CA ALA A 180 -1.42 -15.10 -8.63
C ALA A 180 -2.55 -14.38 -7.91
N SER A 181 -2.22 -13.59 -6.91
CA SER A 181 -3.14 -12.81 -6.07
C SER A 181 -4.26 -13.63 -5.44
N ILE A 182 -4.41 -13.51 -4.15
CA ILE A 182 -5.36 -14.30 -3.38
C ILE A 182 -6.56 -13.43 -3.03
N TYR A 183 -7.77 -13.99 -3.14
CA TYR A 183 -9.04 -13.35 -2.84
C TYR A 183 -9.83 -14.23 -1.87
N PRO A 184 -10.05 -13.79 -0.60
CA PRO A 184 -10.87 -14.55 0.34
C PRO A 184 -12.34 -14.53 -0.08
N ALA A 185 -13.02 -15.66 0.07
CA ALA A 185 -14.41 -15.84 -0.34
C ALA A 185 -15.24 -16.58 0.73
N GLY A 186 -14.87 -16.40 1.98
CA GLY A 186 -15.45 -17.01 3.14
C GLY A 186 -14.40 -17.37 4.20
N PRO A 187 -14.80 -18.06 5.26
CA PRO A 187 -13.88 -18.48 6.32
C PRO A 187 -12.88 -19.57 5.87
N ARG A 188 -13.22 -20.34 4.81
CA ARG A 188 -12.38 -21.46 4.34
C ARG A 188 -12.18 -21.48 2.83
N ASP A 189 -12.80 -20.57 2.09
CA ASP A 189 -12.75 -20.52 0.63
C ASP A 189 -11.90 -19.35 0.14
N PHE A 190 -11.02 -19.62 -0.84
CA PHE A 190 -10.10 -18.64 -1.42
C PHE A 190 -9.97 -18.84 -2.91
N TYR A 191 -9.82 -17.77 -3.64
CA TYR A 191 -9.56 -17.80 -5.07
C TYR A 191 -8.22 -17.18 -5.40
N ALA A 192 -7.58 -17.65 -6.49
CA ALA A 192 -6.44 -16.99 -7.10
C ALA A 192 -6.70 -16.85 -8.60
N ILE A 193 -6.40 -15.67 -9.17
CA ILE A 193 -6.56 -15.43 -10.61
C ILE A 193 -5.46 -16.16 -11.39
N CYS A 194 -5.83 -16.80 -12.50
CA CYS A 194 -4.90 -17.58 -13.32
C CYS A 194 -4.68 -16.92 -14.69
N GLY A 195 -3.48 -17.13 -15.25
CA GLY A 195 -3.05 -16.55 -16.52
C GLY A 195 -3.85 -16.99 -17.75
N ASN A 196 -4.73 -18.00 -17.62
CA ASN A 196 -5.67 -18.39 -18.67
C ASN A 196 -7.03 -17.69 -18.60
N GLY A 197 -7.23 -16.76 -17.64
CA GLY A 197 -8.50 -16.06 -17.43
C GLY A 197 -9.51 -16.80 -16.55
N GLY A 198 -9.14 -17.95 -15.99
CA GLY A 198 -9.90 -18.66 -14.96
C GLY A 198 -9.39 -18.34 -13.55
N PHE A 199 -9.94 -19.07 -12.58
CA PHE A 199 -9.55 -18.98 -11.17
C PHE A 199 -9.18 -20.35 -10.61
N PHE A 200 -8.22 -20.35 -9.69
CA PHE A 200 -7.95 -21.48 -8.83
C PHE A 200 -8.78 -21.31 -7.54
N HIS A 201 -9.62 -22.27 -7.22
CA HIS A 201 -10.42 -22.30 -5.99
C HIS A 201 -9.73 -23.24 -4.99
N LEU A 202 -9.42 -22.71 -3.82
CA LEU A 202 -8.87 -23.44 -2.70
C LEU A 202 -9.88 -23.43 -1.57
N ARG A 203 -10.24 -24.61 -1.07
CA ARG A 203 -11.02 -24.76 0.16
C ARG A 203 -10.19 -25.45 1.22
N LEU A 204 -10.22 -24.90 2.42
CA LEU A 204 -9.57 -25.44 3.61
C LEU A 204 -10.58 -26.22 4.47
N ASP A 205 -10.07 -27.18 5.23
CA ASP A 205 -10.79 -27.78 6.35
C ASP A 205 -10.67 -26.91 7.63
N GLU A 206 -11.28 -27.38 8.71
CA GLU A 206 -11.24 -26.68 10.01
C GLU A 206 -9.83 -26.65 10.63
N GLN A 207 -8.92 -27.46 10.19
CA GLN A 207 -7.52 -27.48 10.64
C GLN A 207 -6.58 -26.66 9.75
N GLY A 208 -7.10 -26.11 8.64
CA GLY A 208 -6.36 -25.32 7.67
C GLY A 208 -5.67 -26.14 6.60
N HIS A 209 -5.91 -27.46 6.54
CA HIS A 209 -5.42 -28.30 5.45
C HIS A 209 -6.32 -28.20 4.22
N VAL A 210 -5.79 -28.57 3.06
CA VAL A 210 -6.54 -28.57 1.80
C VAL A 210 -7.68 -29.60 1.87
N ALA A 211 -8.91 -29.14 1.87
CA ALA A 211 -10.10 -29.96 1.73
C ALA A 211 -10.43 -30.24 0.26
N SER A 212 -10.29 -29.22 -0.60
CA SER A 212 -10.41 -29.34 -2.06
C SER A 212 -9.67 -28.24 -2.78
N GLN A 213 -9.30 -28.52 -4.03
CA GLN A 213 -8.73 -27.55 -4.95
C GLN A 213 -9.19 -27.84 -6.35
N GLU A 214 -9.56 -26.78 -7.10
CA GLU A 214 -10.01 -26.91 -8.47
C GLU A 214 -9.68 -25.67 -9.30
N ARG A 215 -9.71 -25.82 -10.63
CA ARG A 215 -9.56 -24.72 -11.57
C ARG A 215 -10.85 -24.54 -12.34
N THR A 216 -11.27 -23.27 -12.45
CA THR A 216 -12.44 -22.98 -13.24
C THR A 216 -12.11 -22.91 -14.74
N ALA A 217 -13.13 -23.00 -15.57
CA ALA A 217 -13.02 -22.55 -16.95
C ALA A 217 -12.69 -21.04 -17.00
N PRO A 218 -12.06 -20.55 -18.09
CA PRO A 218 -11.84 -19.12 -18.28
C PRO A 218 -13.13 -18.32 -18.23
N LEU A 219 -13.15 -17.22 -17.47
CA LEU A 219 -14.25 -16.26 -17.40
C LEU A 219 -14.01 -15.03 -18.28
N PHE A 220 -12.77 -14.81 -18.67
CA PHE A 220 -12.34 -13.73 -19.55
C PHE A 220 -11.11 -14.18 -20.34
N ASP A 221 -10.77 -13.45 -21.41
CA ASP A 221 -9.57 -13.69 -22.21
C ASP A 221 -8.50 -12.64 -21.86
N PRO A 222 -7.46 -12.99 -21.09
CA PRO A 222 -6.42 -12.04 -20.66
C PRO A 222 -5.55 -11.53 -21.82
N LEU A 223 -5.52 -12.22 -22.97
CA LEU A 223 -4.86 -11.73 -24.18
C LEU A 223 -5.66 -10.63 -24.88
N GLN A 224 -6.98 -10.61 -24.69
CA GLN A 224 -7.86 -9.58 -25.23
C GLN A 224 -8.04 -8.42 -24.25
N ASP A 225 -8.18 -8.69 -22.96
CA ASP A 225 -8.41 -7.67 -21.94
C ASP A 225 -7.89 -8.15 -20.58
N LEU A 226 -6.73 -7.64 -20.16
CA LEU A 226 -6.08 -8.05 -18.93
C LEU A 226 -6.80 -7.43 -17.72
N LEU A 227 -7.29 -8.27 -16.80
CA LEU A 227 -7.75 -7.82 -15.50
C LEU A 227 -6.56 -7.43 -14.61
N LEU A 228 -6.65 -6.24 -14.00
CA LEU A 228 -5.71 -5.85 -12.95
C LEU A 228 -5.99 -6.68 -11.69
N THR A 229 -4.94 -7.09 -11.00
CA THR A 229 -5.04 -8.01 -9.87
C THR A 229 -5.52 -7.35 -8.57
N THR A 230 -5.70 -6.04 -8.53
CA THR A 230 -6.28 -5.32 -7.39
C THR A 230 -7.79 -5.56 -7.37
N GLY A 231 -8.22 -6.56 -6.63
CA GLY A 231 -9.64 -6.85 -6.41
C GLY A 231 -10.19 -6.03 -5.25
N MET A 232 -11.42 -5.54 -5.39
CA MET A 232 -12.16 -4.82 -4.36
C MET A 232 -13.42 -5.59 -4.00
N ARG A 233 -13.73 -5.69 -2.71
CA ARG A 233 -14.78 -6.59 -2.22
C ARG A 233 -15.95 -5.86 -1.56
N ARG A 234 -17.16 -6.36 -1.82
CA ARG A 234 -18.39 -6.04 -1.09
C ARG A 234 -19.21 -7.31 -0.85
N GLY A 235 -19.13 -7.87 0.32
CA GLY A 235 -19.74 -9.18 0.61
C GLY A 235 -19.13 -10.28 -0.27
N ASP A 236 -19.96 -11.01 -1.01
CA ASP A 236 -19.53 -12.04 -1.98
C ASP A 236 -19.18 -11.47 -3.35
N GLU A 237 -19.36 -10.18 -3.55
CA GLU A 237 -19.14 -9.53 -4.84
C GLU A 237 -17.76 -8.89 -4.88
N TRP A 238 -17.00 -9.23 -5.91
CA TRP A 238 -15.66 -8.73 -6.18
C TRP A 238 -15.65 -7.90 -7.45
N PHE A 239 -15.01 -6.74 -7.38
CA PHE A 239 -14.86 -5.81 -8.49
C PHE A 239 -13.42 -5.76 -8.95
N PHE A 240 -13.23 -5.82 -10.25
CA PHE A 240 -11.94 -5.70 -10.92
C PHE A 240 -12.03 -4.68 -12.04
N VAL A 241 -10.91 -4.06 -12.35
CA VAL A 241 -10.79 -3.16 -13.49
C VAL A 241 -9.80 -3.76 -14.49
N SER A 242 -10.07 -3.63 -15.77
CA SER A 242 -9.22 -4.14 -16.82
C SER A 242 -8.41 -3.05 -17.53
N GLN A 243 -7.35 -3.46 -18.21
CA GLN A 243 -6.50 -2.59 -19.03
C GLN A 243 -7.28 -1.86 -20.12
N LYS A 244 -8.38 -2.44 -20.63
CA LYS A 244 -9.25 -1.79 -21.62
C LYS A 244 -10.37 -0.93 -21.01
N ASN A 245 -10.15 -0.45 -19.77
CA ASN A 245 -11.06 0.47 -19.09
C ASN A 245 -12.47 -0.13 -18.86
N ARG A 246 -12.53 -1.39 -18.48
CA ARG A 246 -13.78 -2.05 -18.11
C ARG A 246 -13.77 -2.39 -16.62
N ALA A 247 -14.91 -2.28 -15.99
CA ALA A 247 -15.15 -2.86 -14.68
C ALA A 247 -15.85 -4.21 -14.81
N TYR A 248 -15.44 -5.16 -14.00
CA TYR A 248 -16.00 -6.51 -13.91
C TYR A 248 -16.50 -6.72 -12.49
N SER A 249 -17.72 -7.24 -12.35
CA SER A 249 -18.25 -7.74 -11.09
C SER A 249 -18.31 -9.26 -11.15
N LEU A 250 -17.70 -9.91 -10.18
CA LEU A 250 -17.65 -11.36 -10.02
C LEU A 250 -18.24 -11.74 -8.67
N ARG A 251 -19.16 -12.71 -8.63
CA ARG A 251 -19.53 -13.34 -7.36
C ARG A 251 -18.51 -14.42 -7.05
N MET A 252 -17.93 -14.37 -5.85
CA MET A 252 -16.99 -15.38 -5.37
C MET A 252 -17.41 -15.83 -3.96
N ASN A 253 -17.74 -17.09 -3.80
CA ASN A 253 -18.12 -17.69 -2.52
C ASN A 253 -17.83 -19.21 -2.54
N ALA A 254 -18.26 -19.91 -1.50
CA ALA A 254 -18.07 -21.36 -1.37
C ALA A 254 -18.70 -22.18 -2.51
N GLN A 255 -19.66 -21.64 -3.26
CA GLN A 255 -20.35 -22.33 -4.37
C GLN A 255 -19.63 -22.15 -5.70
N GLY A 256 -18.72 -21.21 -5.80
CA GLY A 256 -17.95 -20.97 -7.03
C GLY A 256 -17.70 -19.50 -7.33
N VAL A 257 -17.13 -19.27 -8.51
CA VAL A 257 -16.92 -17.93 -9.07
C VAL A 257 -17.75 -17.79 -10.36
N ALA A 258 -18.44 -16.65 -10.49
CA ALA A 258 -19.25 -16.36 -11.67
C ALA A 258 -19.20 -14.88 -12.02
N LEU A 259 -19.00 -14.59 -13.31
CA LEU A 259 -19.14 -13.23 -13.84
C LEU A 259 -20.60 -12.78 -13.72
N GLN A 260 -20.82 -11.64 -13.05
CA GLN A 260 -22.14 -11.05 -12.87
C GLN A 260 -22.39 -9.95 -13.88
N GLN A 261 -21.45 -9.02 -13.97
CA GLN A 261 -21.58 -7.83 -14.81
C GLN A 261 -20.23 -7.39 -15.39
N GLN A 262 -20.31 -6.68 -16.49
CA GLN A 262 -19.17 -6.02 -17.14
C GLN A 262 -19.65 -4.74 -17.81
N TRP A 263 -18.96 -3.62 -17.57
CA TRP A 263 -19.30 -2.34 -18.21
C TRP A 263 -18.06 -1.50 -18.51
N SER A 264 -18.20 -0.52 -19.42
CA SER A 264 -17.12 0.40 -19.76
C SER A 264 -17.06 1.54 -18.75
N LEU A 265 -15.83 1.88 -18.32
CA LEU A 265 -15.56 3.05 -17.46
C LEU A 265 -15.45 4.34 -18.28
N VAL A 266 -15.26 4.26 -19.58
CA VAL A 266 -15.12 5.40 -20.48
C VAL A 266 -16.10 5.29 -21.63
N SER A 267 -16.65 6.42 -22.08
CA SER A 267 -17.40 6.51 -23.32
C SER A 267 -16.48 6.40 -24.54
N ASP A 268 -17.05 6.19 -25.73
CA ASP A 268 -16.26 6.14 -26.96
C ASP A 268 -15.57 7.47 -27.25
N ALA A 269 -16.20 8.60 -26.92
CA ALA A 269 -15.59 9.92 -27.05
C ALA A 269 -14.39 10.12 -26.10
N GLU A 270 -14.52 9.67 -24.84
CA GLU A 270 -13.44 9.75 -23.86
C GLU A 270 -12.28 8.82 -24.22
N ARG A 271 -12.60 7.63 -24.76
CA ARG A 271 -11.59 6.70 -25.30
C ARG A 271 -10.82 7.32 -26.47
N ALA A 272 -11.54 7.96 -27.39
CA ALA A 272 -10.94 8.67 -28.53
C ALA A 272 -10.08 9.86 -28.07
N ASP A 273 -10.42 10.49 -26.93
CA ASP A 273 -9.65 11.58 -26.29
C ASP A 273 -8.48 11.05 -25.43
N GLY A 274 -8.25 9.73 -25.43
CA GLY A 274 -7.12 9.08 -24.76
C GLY A 274 -7.33 8.80 -23.27
N TRP A 275 -8.55 8.93 -22.73
CA TRP A 275 -8.80 8.61 -21.32
C TRP A 275 -8.72 7.12 -21.05
N GLY A 276 -8.00 6.76 -19.99
CA GLY A 276 -7.83 5.40 -19.52
C GLY A 276 -7.47 5.33 -18.04
N ILE A 277 -7.48 4.09 -17.50
CA ILE A 277 -7.07 3.81 -16.15
C ILE A 277 -5.58 4.13 -15.92
N ALA A 278 -5.22 4.45 -14.70
CA ALA A 278 -3.88 4.87 -14.33
C ALA A 278 -3.41 4.28 -13.00
N GLY A 279 -2.09 4.30 -12.78
CA GLY A 279 -1.45 3.95 -11.52
C GLY A 279 -1.33 2.46 -11.25
N ASN A 280 -0.39 2.09 -10.37
CA ASN A 280 -0.16 0.69 -9.98
C ASN A 280 -1.26 0.16 -9.04
N HIS A 281 -1.82 1.04 -8.20
CA HIS A 281 -2.93 0.75 -7.29
C HIS A 281 -4.02 1.82 -7.46
N GLY A 282 -4.52 1.93 -8.69
CA GLY A 282 -5.42 3.00 -9.12
C GLY A 282 -6.89 2.74 -8.83
N THR A 283 -7.26 1.78 -7.98
CA THR A 283 -8.67 1.45 -7.72
C THR A 283 -8.95 1.30 -6.23
N ALA A 284 -10.11 1.79 -5.79
CA ALA A 284 -10.62 1.61 -4.43
C ALA A 284 -12.15 1.53 -4.44
N LEU A 285 -12.72 0.89 -3.42
CA LEU A 285 -14.16 0.75 -3.25
C LEU A 285 -14.58 1.20 -1.84
N HIS A 286 -15.56 2.08 -1.76
CA HIS A 286 -16.29 2.31 -0.54
C HIS A 286 -17.47 1.35 -0.49
N ALA A 287 -17.34 0.28 0.30
CA ALA A 287 -18.25 -0.86 0.26
C ALA A 287 -19.69 -0.49 0.66
N ASP A 288 -19.88 0.34 1.71
CA ASP A 288 -21.19 0.71 2.21
C ASP A 288 -22.01 1.48 1.17
N SER A 289 -21.43 2.49 0.54
CA SER A 289 -22.12 3.29 -0.47
C SER A 289 -22.14 2.64 -1.86
N GLY A 290 -21.30 1.63 -2.10
CA GLY A 290 -21.15 1.04 -3.44
C GLY A 290 -20.48 1.97 -4.45
N ARG A 291 -19.57 2.84 -4.01
CA ARG A 291 -18.83 3.74 -4.90
C ARG A 291 -17.46 3.17 -5.24
N LEU A 292 -17.23 2.97 -6.52
CA LEU A 292 -15.97 2.57 -7.11
C LEU A 292 -15.18 3.81 -7.54
N PHE A 293 -13.98 3.96 -7.03
CA PHE A 293 -13.03 5.02 -7.37
C PHE A 293 -11.96 4.46 -8.28
N VAL A 294 -11.71 5.14 -9.40
CA VAL A 294 -10.74 4.70 -10.40
C VAL A 294 -9.86 5.88 -10.79
N LEU A 295 -8.57 5.69 -10.63
CA LEU A 295 -7.55 6.65 -11.04
C LEU A 295 -7.44 6.65 -12.56
N MET A 296 -7.45 7.83 -13.18
CA MET A 296 -7.53 8.02 -14.60
C MET A 296 -6.47 8.99 -15.11
N HIS A 297 -6.04 8.79 -16.35
CA HIS A 297 -5.18 9.71 -17.08
C HIS A 297 -5.53 9.77 -18.58
N LYS A 298 -4.87 10.67 -19.31
CA LYS A 298 -4.87 10.67 -20.77
C LYS A 298 -3.55 10.13 -21.27
N ASP A 299 -3.51 8.89 -21.71
CA ASP A 299 -2.34 8.22 -22.31
C ASP A 299 -2.80 6.99 -23.12
N GLN A 300 -1.85 6.28 -23.72
CA GLN A 300 -2.11 5.01 -24.40
C GLN A 300 -2.45 3.92 -23.36
N PRO A 301 -3.33 2.96 -23.69
CA PRO A 301 -3.76 1.91 -22.76
C PRO A 301 -2.63 1.07 -22.18
N GLU A 302 -1.52 0.93 -22.91
CA GLU A 302 -0.32 0.20 -22.47
C GLU A 302 0.41 0.92 -21.31
N ASN A 303 0.14 2.21 -21.12
CA ASN A 303 0.73 3.06 -20.11
C ASN A 303 -0.08 3.13 -18.80
N TYR A 304 -1.01 2.21 -18.59
CA TYR A 304 -1.91 2.20 -17.43
C TYR A 304 -1.22 2.27 -16.06
N GLN A 305 0.07 1.92 -15.97
CA GLN A 305 0.84 2.03 -14.72
C GLN A 305 1.38 3.44 -14.45
N LYS A 306 1.33 4.33 -15.44
CA LYS A 306 1.75 5.72 -15.22
C LYS A 306 0.80 6.46 -14.28
N PRO A 307 1.30 7.55 -13.65
CA PRO A 307 0.47 8.32 -12.73
C PRO A 307 -0.80 8.88 -13.37
N GLY A 308 -1.88 8.93 -12.60
CA GLY A 308 -3.15 9.52 -12.99
C GLY A 308 -3.30 10.96 -12.53
N THR A 309 -4.22 11.69 -13.16
CA THR A 309 -4.52 13.10 -12.90
C THR A 309 -5.92 13.34 -12.34
N GLU A 310 -6.79 12.35 -12.46
CA GLU A 310 -8.16 12.43 -11.94
C GLU A 310 -8.57 11.11 -11.27
N VAL A 311 -9.50 11.17 -10.34
CA VAL A 311 -10.22 10.00 -9.84
C VAL A 311 -11.66 10.09 -10.31
N TRP A 312 -12.11 9.08 -11.04
CA TRP A 312 -13.50 8.98 -11.48
C TRP A 312 -14.27 8.06 -10.54
N VAL A 313 -15.44 8.52 -10.11
CA VAL A 313 -16.27 7.82 -9.14
C VAL A 313 -17.50 7.25 -9.84
N TYR A 314 -17.76 5.97 -9.62
CA TYR A 314 -18.90 5.24 -10.21
C TYR A 314 -19.77 4.63 -9.12
N ASP A 315 -21.06 4.61 -9.36
CA ASP A 315 -21.97 3.76 -8.61
C ASP A 315 -21.98 2.36 -9.22
N ILE A 316 -21.62 1.34 -8.45
CA ILE A 316 -21.51 -0.04 -8.93
C ILE A 316 -22.85 -0.68 -9.31
N ARG A 317 -23.96 -0.18 -8.78
CA ARG A 317 -25.31 -0.71 -9.03
C ARG A 317 -25.88 -0.16 -10.33
N SER A 318 -25.83 1.15 -10.49
CA SER A 318 -26.31 1.82 -11.72
C SER A 318 -25.26 1.84 -12.83
N GLN A 319 -23.99 1.55 -12.53
CA GLN A 319 -22.84 1.62 -13.44
C GLN A 319 -22.57 3.03 -13.99
N GLN A 320 -23.18 4.04 -13.38
CA GLN A 320 -23.06 5.42 -13.82
C GLN A 320 -21.90 6.12 -13.11
N ARG A 321 -21.20 6.97 -13.86
CA ARG A 321 -20.22 7.87 -13.27
C ARG A 321 -20.92 8.97 -12.50
N LEU A 322 -20.60 9.08 -11.21
CA LEU A 322 -21.15 10.07 -10.29
C LEU A 322 -20.35 11.37 -10.30
N ALA A 323 -19.02 11.27 -10.36
CA ALA A 323 -18.13 12.42 -10.26
C ALA A 323 -16.79 12.19 -10.97
N ARG A 324 -16.09 13.29 -11.23
CA ARG A 324 -14.68 13.36 -11.58
C ARG A 324 -14.01 14.28 -10.57
N ILE A 325 -12.98 13.79 -9.92
CA ILE A 325 -12.20 14.52 -8.90
C ILE A 325 -10.84 14.80 -9.52
N GLU A 326 -10.57 16.06 -9.83
CA GLU A 326 -9.26 16.50 -10.30
C GLU A 326 -8.26 16.42 -9.13
N LEU A 327 -7.14 15.76 -9.36
CA LEU A 327 -6.10 15.63 -8.35
C LEU A 327 -5.16 16.83 -8.39
N LYS A 328 -4.72 17.27 -7.21
CA LYS A 328 -3.78 18.37 -7.05
C LYS A 328 -2.42 18.05 -7.66
N GLU A 329 -2.02 16.79 -7.55
CA GLU A 329 -0.77 16.26 -8.09
C GLU A 329 -1.04 14.93 -8.80
N GLN A 330 -0.11 14.49 -9.64
CA GLN A 330 -0.20 13.18 -10.29
C GLN A 330 -0.05 12.06 -9.26
N SER A 331 -0.92 11.07 -9.32
CA SER A 331 -1.01 9.97 -8.36
C SER A 331 -0.62 8.63 -8.96
N THR A 332 0.01 7.78 -8.16
CA THR A 332 0.37 6.40 -8.53
C THR A 332 -0.50 5.35 -7.83
N ALA A 333 -1.16 5.72 -6.74
CA ALA A 333 -2.03 4.84 -5.98
C ALA A 333 -3.12 5.62 -5.25
N ILE A 334 -4.29 5.01 -5.07
CA ILE A 334 -5.39 5.57 -4.29
C ILE A 334 -5.89 4.57 -3.26
N GLY A 335 -6.50 5.10 -2.19
CA GLY A 335 -7.23 4.35 -1.18
C GLY A 335 -8.45 5.12 -0.72
N VAL A 336 -9.47 4.44 -0.22
CA VAL A 336 -10.67 5.07 0.33
C VAL A 336 -10.98 4.44 1.68
N SER A 337 -11.13 5.28 2.73
CA SER A 337 -11.55 4.79 4.04
C SER A 337 -13.00 4.31 4.01
N GLN A 338 -13.32 3.38 4.90
CA GLN A 338 -14.69 2.86 5.04
C GLN A 338 -15.47 3.67 6.10
N GLY A 339 -16.79 3.43 6.19
CA GLY A 339 -17.65 4.08 7.17
C GLY A 339 -18.19 5.44 6.73
N GLN A 340 -18.63 6.25 7.68
CA GLN A 340 -19.22 7.55 7.40
C GLN A 340 -18.16 8.61 7.06
N HIS A 341 -18.51 9.53 6.14
CA HIS A 341 -17.61 10.60 5.69
C HIS A 341 -16.23 10.09 5.19
N PRO A 342 -16.21 9.18 4.19
CA PRO A 342 -14.98 8.54 3.76
C PRO A 342 -13.97 9.55 3.21
N ARG A 343 -12.68 9.23 3.40
CA ARG A 343 -11.55 9.97 2.85
C ARG A 343 -11.01 9.23 1.63
N LEU A 344 -10.76 9.98 0.57
CA LEU A 344 -9.97 9.52 -0.57
C LEU A 344 -8.52 9.95 -0.35
N TYR A 345 -7.62 8.99 -0.38
CA TYR A 345 -6.17 9.17 -0.29
C TYR A 345 -5.56 9.00 -1.68
N SER A 346 -4.70 9.91 -2.05
CA SER A 346 -3.97 9.90 -3.32
C SER A 346 -2.48 9.95 -3.01
N LEU A 347 -1.75 8.91 -3.38
CA LEU A 347 -0.30 8.83 -3.20
C LEU A 347 0.39 9.44 -4.42
N ASP A 348 0.97 10.60 -4.23
CA ASP A 348 1.37 11.45 -5.32
C ASP A 348 2.89 11.55 -5.47
N TRP A 349 3.31 11.92 -6.66
CA TRP A 349 4.64 12.41 -6.94
C TRP A 349 4.64 13.94 -6.76
N LEU A 350 5.28 14.42 -5.71
CA LEU A 350 5.31 15.86 -5.40
C LEU A 350 6.25 16.69 -6.28
N VAL A 351 7.06 16.06 -7.12
CA VAL A 351 7.98 16.79 -7.98
C VAL A 351 7.70 16.48 -9.43
N PRO A 352 7.03 17.37 -10.18
CA PRO A 352 7.11 17.37 -11.62
C PRO A 352 8.57 17.68 -12.01
N MET A 353 9.34 16.67 -12.37
CA MET A 353 10.68 16.92 -12.91
C MET A 353 10.56 17.68 -14.24
N PRO A 354 11.11 18.89 -14.37
CA PRO A 354 11.16 19.56 -15.65
C PRO A 354 11.83 18.65 -16.69
N LYS A 355 11.33 18.61 -17.92
CA LYS A 355 11.88 17.76 -19.01
C LYS A 355 13.39 17.95 -19.20
N LEU A 356 13.91 19.17 -18.97
CA LEU A 356 15.34 19.48 -18.97
C LEU A 356 16.10 18.76 -17.85
N PHE A 357 15.50 18.60 -16.68
CA PHE A 357 16.12 17.93 -15.55
C PHE A 357 16.14 16.41 -15.76
N THR A 358 15.07 15.84 -16.30
CA THR A 358 15.01 14.42 -16.72
C THR A 358 16.08 14.11 -17.78
N LEU A 359 16.26 15.00 -18.74
CA LEU A 359 17.31 14.90 -19.75
C LEU A 359 18.71 15.00 -19.13
N TRP A 360 18.91 15.92 -18.19
CA TRP A 360 20.19 16.06 -17.49
C TRP A 360 20.55 14.82 -16.68
N VAL A 361 19.58 14.23 -15.97
CA VAL A 361 19.72 12.94 -15.25
C VAL A 361 20.12 11.83 -16.19
N TYR A 362 19.41 11.70 -17.31
CA TYR A 362 19.69 10.69 -18.33
C TYR A 362 21.11 10.85 -18.91
N LEU A 363 21.55 12.06 -19.17
CA LEU A 363 22.87 12.36 -19.75
C LEU A 363 24.03 12.22 -18.76
N THR A 364 23.78 12.40 -17.46
CA THR A 364 24.83 12.35 -16.43
C THR A 364 24.93 11.01 -15.73
N GLY A 365 24.02 10.05 -16.00
CA GLY A 365 23.95 8.76 -15.30
C GLY A 365 23.66 8.91 -13.79
N GLY A 366 23.03 10.01 -13.41
CA GLY A 366 22.98 10.50 -12.04
C GLY A 366 21.90 9.87 -11.14
N ASP A 367 21.79 8.56 -11.09
CA ASP A 367 20.80 7.89 -10.24
C ASP A 367 21.00 8.17 -8.74
N ALA A 368 22.24 8.31 -8.29
CA ALA A 368 22.55 8.45 -6.86
C ALA A 368 22.27 9.85 -6.27
N GLY A 369 22.24 10.90 -7.11
CA GLY A 369 22.04 12.29 -6.66
C GLY A 369 20.58 12.73 -6.57
N LEU A 370 19.65 11.94 -7.10
CA LEU A 370 18.25 12.32 -7.25
C LEU A 370 17.31 11.78 -6.15
N ALA A 371 17.70 10.72 -5.48
CA ALA A 371 16.90 10.15 -4.39
C ALA A 371 16.41 11.21 -3.36
N PRO A 372 17.23 12.23 -2.99
CA PRO A 372 16.77 13.29 -2.09
C PRO A 372 15.75 14.26 -2.71
N LEU A 373 15.61 14.27 -4.05
CA LEU A 373 14.70 15.17 -4.76
C LEU A 373 13.39 14.49 -5.14
N LEU A 374 13.34 13.16 -5.07
CA LEU A 374 12.13 12.39 -5.28
C LEU A 374 11.34 12.35 -3.97
N ARG A 375 10.47 13.32 -3.81
CA ARG A 375 9.58 13.40 -2.64
C ARG A 375 8.24 12.80 -3.02
N GLN A 376 7.77 11.90 -2.21
CA GLN A 376 6.40 11.43 -2.25
C GLN A 376 5.55 12.18 -1.23
N GLY A 377 4.29 12.34 -1.54
CA GLY A 377 3.31 12.92 -0.66
C GLY A 377 1.98 12.20 -0.78
N ILE A 378 1.10 12.55 0.10
CA ILE A 378 -0.28 12.12 0.04
C ILE A 378 -1.18 13.35 0.04
N ASN A 379 -2.17 13.35 -0.85
CA ASN A 379 -3.27 14.29 -0.80
C ASN A 379 -4.54 13.59 -0.30
N LEU A 380 -5.21 14.26 0.62
CA LEU A 380 -6.47 13.82 1.20
C LEU A 380 -7.61 14.62 0.60
N TYR A 381 -8.68 13.93 0.22
CA TYR A 381 -9.90 14.52 -0.29
C TYR A 381 -11.09 13.98 0.51
N ASP A 382 -12.11 14.79 0.62
CA ASP A 382 -13.43 14.32 1.02
C ASP A 382 -13.99 13.46 -0.12
N ALA A 383 -14.25 12.19 0.14
CA ALA A 383 -14.67 11.25 -0.91
C ALA A 383 -16.12 11.44 -1.36
N ASP A 384 -16.94 12.20 -0.62
CA ASP A 384 -18.31 12.53 -0.98
C ASP A 384 -18.39 13.72 -1.93
N THR A 385 -17.56 14.73 -1.68
CA THR A 385 -17.58 16.00 -2.43
C THR A 385 -16.46 16.16 -3.42
N GLY A 386 -15.37 15.41 -3.27
CA GLY A 386 -14.14 15.56 -4.03
C GLY A 386 -13.28 16.75 -3.58
N GLN A 387 -13.66 17.46 -2.51
CA GLN A 387 -12.92 18.60 -2.01
C GLN A 387 -11.56 18.18 -1.46
N HIS A 388 -10.48 18.86 -1.91
CA HIS A 388 -9.16 18.69 -1.33
C HIS A 388 -9.14 19.19 0.12
N LEU A 389 -8.71 18.33 1.05
CA LEU A 389 -8.68 18.62 2.47
C LEU A 389 -7.28 18.99 2.94
N ARG A 390 -6.27 18.20 2.53
CA ARG A 390 -4.91 18.34 3.05
C ARG A 390 -3.88 17.70 2.13
N SER A 391 -2.65 18.24 2.17
CA SER A 391 -1.45 17.61 1.61
C SER A 391 -0.49 17.26 2.75
N ILE A 392 0.04 16.04 2.73
CA ILE A 392 1.07 15.54 3.63
C ILE A 392 2.30 15.29 2.74
N GLY A 393 3.38 16.03 2.99
CA GLY A 393 4.61 15.95 2.20
C GLY A 393 5.69 15.11 2.87
N ASP A 394 6.77 14.91 2.13
CA ASP A 394 8.02 14.31 2.63
C ASP A 394 7.89 12.90 3.20
N ILE A 395 7.11 12.05 2.54
CA ILE A 395 7.02 10.63 2.90
C ILE A 395 8.25 9.92 2.33
N PRO A 396 9.13 9.37 3.17
CA PRO A 396 10.39 8.77 2.72
C PRO A 396 10.20 7.35 2.19
N LEU A 397 9.46 7.19 1.10
CA LEU A 397 9.14 5.89 0.51
C LEU A 397 9.62 5.81 -0.94
N GLY A 398 9.92 4.60 -1.38
CA GLY A 398 10.31 4.31 -2.75
C GLY A 398 9.14 4.25 -3.75
N PHE A 399 9.41 3.80 -4.97
CA PHE A 399 8.52 3.94 -6.13
C PHE A 399 7.24 3.10 -6.14
N MET A 400 7.11 2.08 -5.28
CA MET A 400 5.96 1.18 -5.29
C MET A 400 5.35 1.12 -3.90
N ASN A 401 4.29 1.86 -3.71
CA ASN A 401 3.63 1.95 -2.42
C ASN A 401 2.13 1.73 -2.55
N VAL A 402 1.56 1.17 -1.52
CA VAL A 402 0.12 1.00 -1.34
C VAL A 402 -0.33 1.92 -0.23
N VAL A 403 -1.44 2.61 -0.47
CA VAL A 403 -2.19 3.32 0.56
C VAL A 403 -3.32 2.42 1.01
N MET A 404 -3.33 2.12 2.29
CA MET A 404 -4.32 1.22 2.88
C MET A 404 -4.96 1.90 4.09
N PRO A 405 -6.19 2.41 3.96
CA PRO A 405 -6.97 2.91 5.09
C PRO A 405 -7.17 1.80 6.12
N TRP A 406 -7.12 2.18 7.39
CA TRP A 406 -7.30 1.24 8.50
C TRP A 406 -8.73 1.17 8.97
#